data_aec7bd8031373df0cd56bfee905fee91
#
_entry.id   aec7bd8031373df0cd56bfee905fee91
#
_cell.length_a   1.000
_cell.length_b   1.000
_cell.length_c   1.000
_cell.angle_alpha   90.00
_cell.angle_beta   90.00
_cell.angle_gamma   90.00
#
_symmetry.space_group_name_H-M   'P 1'
#
loop_
_entity.id
_entity.type
_entity.pdbx_description
1 polymer ?
#
loop_
_entity_poly.entity_id
_entity_poly.type
_entity_poly.pdbx_seq_one_letter_code
_entity_poly.pdbx_strand_id
1 'polypeptide(L)'
;MRGLQTASPRPSPARQFLCCLAASLSLAAAEAAAGPAVELVFGDPEAPTAVRVSASGSESMPVPGNTPLGSLWKLFVHVYLSAGARSVADYRCTGGDPGEESYCCAPGESIGRDEALAKSCGLYFKPRRLGVSAAAWRAWWTRQAPGAPAWLLDLDKLQPATEVSVASLLAALAAIDGEHRRTTMAALQRVSLEPRARPLLSHLGNGLRVKTWSWHDGKARRIGGFAGWLSDGTPVWLRGSGSSAQVIEQAAPWLAGQLPQTTPPDEACVRVRFFSRYPLAEVLVDGRPAAEGPLRGRVEARFVNSRRLLFASNGELGLSRSGGRPVITGRVGLNDYVARVIQREAGAEPPAAARALAVAARTYLVRHAGHGGGCYEIDDDSRAQRVSPAPPESANLRVAQWSDGLVLSGVVGRYHQTRSAPQQLAWQAAVAGAAEGARWDEILERAYGGAGFSVAGEADAGECQPLASAENWLAGRQAGWKRRLAGIPGFDAPVPLPRGCRLEHGN
;
A
#
# COMPACT_ATOMS: atom_id res chain seq x y z
N MET A 1 71.27 -39.62 42.53
CA MET A 1 70.31 -39.62 41.40
C MET A 1 69.88 -38.19 41.18
N ARG A 2 70.38 -37.52 40.14
CA ARG A 2 70.09 -36.13 39.83
C ARG A 2 69.00 -36.09 38.72
N GLY A 3 67.88 -35.51 39.04
CA GLY A 3 66.76 -35.33 38.08
C GLY A 3 67.06 -34.18 37.11
N LEU A 4 67.00 -34.45 35.81
CA LEU A 4 67.04 -33.47 34.73
C LEU A 4 65.71 -32.81 34.58
N GLN A 5 65.64 -31.45 34.80
CA GLN A 5 64.54 -30.62 34.42
C GLN A 5 64.71 -30.23 32.96
N THR A 6 63.76 -30.63 32.10
CA THR A 6 63.70 -30.21 30.70
C THR A 6 62.97 -28.87 30.63
N ALA A 7 63.69 -27.81 30.21
CA ALA A 7 63.13 -26.51 29.96
C ALA A 7 62.33 -26.51 28.63
N SER A 8 61.07 -26.10 28.69
CA SER A 8 60.21 -25.89 27.52
C SER A 8 60.57 -24.57 26.76
N PRO A 9 60.71 -24.58 25.44
CA PRO A 9 61.13 -23.39 24.71
C PRO A 9 59.98 -22.38 24.67
N ARG A 10 60.28 -21.12 25.02
CA ARG A 10 59.33 -19.98 24.88
C ARG A 10 59.10 -19.71 23.39
N PRO A 11 57.84 -19.47 22.93
CA PRO A 11 57.60 -19.12 21.55
C PRO A 11 58.17 -17.72 21.21
N SER A 12 58.79 -17.59 20.06
CA SER A 12 59.41 -16.34 19.60
C SER A 12 58.34 -15.28 19.28
N PRO A 13 58.60 -13.97 19.50
CA PRO A 13 57.65 -12.88 19.23
C PRO A 13 57.21 -12.81 17.78
N ALA A 14 57.96 -13.33 16.82
CA ALA A 14 57.59 -13.40 15.41
C ALA A 14 56.36 -14.31 15.13
N ARG A 15 56.17 -15.40 15.91
CA ARG A 15 55.00 -16.28 15.76
C ARG A 15 53.70 -15.68 16.33
N GLN A 16 53.78 -14.82 17.34
CA GLN A 16 52.59 -14.10 17.87
C GLN A 16 52.10 -13.02 16.89
N PHE A 17 53.02 -12.33 16.18
CA PHE A 17 52.62 -11.36 15.17
C PHE A 17 51.96 -12.00 13.94
N LEU A 18 52.39 -13.18 13.49
CA LEU A 18 51.75 -13.87 12.37
C LEU A 18 50.34 -14.39 12.72
N CYS A 19 50.10 -14.86 13.94
CA CYS A 19 48.77 -15.30 14.36
C CYS A 19 47.75 -14.12 14.44
N CYS A 20 48.19 -12.96 14.90
CA CYS A 20 47.31 -11.78 14.95
C CYS A 20 46.98 -11.21 13.56
N LEU A 21 47.97 -11.25 12.62
CA LEU A 21 47.71 -10.82 11.22
C LEU A 21 46.82 -11.83 10.49
N ALA A 22 46.96 -13.14 10.71
CA ALA A 22 46.07 -14.14 10.11
C ALA A 22 44.66 -14.07 10.64
N ALA A 23 44.45 -13.79 11.94
CA ALA A 23 43.13 -13.59 12.52
C ALA A 23 42.44 -12.31 12.00
N SER A 24 43.22 -11.22 11.83
CA SER A 24 42.68 -9.94 11.28
C SER A 24 42.30 -10.06 9.79
N LEU A 25 43.11 -10.79 9.02
CA LEU A 25 42.82 -11.08 7.61
C LEU A 25 41.61 -12.02 7.44
N SER A 26 41.41 -12.96 8.35
CA SER A 26 40.28 -13.89 8.35
C SER A 26 38.98 -13.18 8.71
N LEU A 27 38.96 -12.20 9.64
CA LEU A 27 37.78 -11.37 9.92
C LEU A 27 37.43 -10.45 8.75
N ALA A 28 38.41 -9.79 8.13
CA ALA A 28 38.20 -8.95 6.98
C ALA A 28 37.72 -9.72 5.73
N ALA A 29 38.20 -10.96 5.55
CA ALA A 29 37.76 -11.84 4.47
C ALA A 29 36.35 -12.40 4.72
N ALA A 30 35.95 -12.60 5.98
CA ALA A 30 34.61 -13.02 6.34
C ALA A 30 33.52 -11.88 6.11
N GLU A 31 33.90 -10.63 6.35
CA GLU A 31 33.02 -9.48 6.02
C GLU A 31 32.90 -9.25 4.49
N ALA A 32 33.97 -9.51 3.74
CA ALA A 32 33.94 -9.39 2.26
C ALA A 32 33.16 -10.52 1.58
N ALA A 33 32.96 -11.66 2.25
CA ALA A 33 32.20 -12.82 1.74
C ALA A 33 30.68 -12.74 2.07
N ALA A 34 30.26 -11.84 2.95
CA ALA A 34 28.85 -11.60 3.21
C ALA A 34 28.28 -10.82 2.03
N GLY A 35 27.43 -11.46 1.22
CA GLY A 35 26.69 -10.82 0.13
C GLY A 35 25.90 -9.61 0.62
N PRO A 36 25.28 -8.85 -0.30
CA PRO A 36 24.52 -7.67 0.09
C PRO A 36 23.40 -8.03 1.08
N ALA A 37 23.30 -7.25 2.14
CA ALA A 37 22.33 -7.43 3.21
C ALA A 37 21.71 -6.09 3.60
N VAL A 38 20.52 -6.15 4.17
CA VAL A 38 19.81 -4.99 4.72
C VAL A 38 19.53 -5.19 6.20
N GLU A 39 19.44 -4.07 6.93
CA GLU A 39 19.04 -4.05 8.32
C GLU A 39 17.58 -3.65 8.39
N LEU A 40 16.74 -4.49 9.01
CA LEU A 40 15.32 -4.29 9.19
C LEU A 40 14.99 -4.23 10.67
N VAL A 41 14.26 -3.18 11.10
CA VAL A 41 13.80 -3.02 12.48
C VAL A 41 12.32 -2.70 12.46
N PHE A 42 11.52 -3.39 13.27
CA PHE A 42 10.08 -3.17 13.37
C PHE A 42 9.55 -3.59 14.75
N GLY A 43 8.34 -3.13 15.06
CA GLY A 43 7.64 -3.53 16.28
C GLY A 43 7.55 -2.43 17.32
N ASP A 44 7.33 -2.82 18.57
CA ASP A 44 7.27 -1.90 19.71
C ASP A 44 8.63 -1.19 19.88
N PRO A 45 8.66 0.16 19.93
CA PRO A 45 9.91 0.89 20.14
C PRO A 45 10.68 0.53 21.41
N GLU A 46 10.01 0.03 22.45
CA GLU A 46 10.65 -0.41 23.69
C GLU A 46 11.30 -1.80 23.59
N ALA A 47 10.78 -2.64 22.68
CA ALA A 47 11.28 -3.99 22.45
C ALA A 47 11.24 -4.35 20.94
N PRO A 48 11.93 -3.61 20.07
CA PRO A 48 11.82 -3.82 18.63
C PRO A 48 12.54 -5.10 18.20
N THR A 49 11.99 -5.75 17.18
CA THR A 49 12.67 -6.83 16.47
C THR A 49 13.66 -6.23 15.47
N ALA A 50 14.92 -6.61 15.56
CA ALA A 50 15.97 -6.20 14.64
C ALA A 50 16.61 -7.42 13.97
N VAL A 51 16.61 -7.43 12.63
CA VAL A 51 17.16 -8.54 11.83
C VAL A 51 18.01 -7.99 10.68
N ARG A 52 19.07 -8.71 10.35
CA ARG A 52 19.81 -8.56 9.11
C ARG A 52 19.24 -9.54 8.10
N VAL A 53 18.85 -9.05 6.93
CA VAL A 53 18.17 -9.82 5.89
C VAL A 53 19.04 -9.83 4.62
N SER A 54 19.21 -11.02 4.03
CA SER A 54 19.97 -11.22 2.79
C SER A 54 19.31 -12.30 1.94
N ALA A 55 19.87 -12.59 0.77
CA ALA A 55 19.42 -13.69 -0.07
C ALA A 55 19.54 -15.07 0.60
N SER A 56 20.46 -15.23 1.56
CA SER A 56 20.65 -16.48 2.30
C SER A 56 19.72 -16.66 3.49
N GLY A 57 18.94 -15.65 3.86
CA GLY A 57 18.01 -15.69 4.98
C GLY A 57 18.12 -14.47 5.89
N SER A 58 17.67 -14.62 7.13
CA SER A 58 17.70 -13.58 8.15
C SER A 58 18.37 -14.05 9.43
N GLU A 59 19.03 -13.12 10.11
CA GLU A 59 19.67 -13.33 11.42
C GLU A 59 19.29 -12.19 12.38
N SER A 60 19.09 -12.51 13.65
CA SER A 60 18.86 -11.49 14.67
C SER A 60 20.11 -10.63 14.86
N MET A 61 19.90 -9.34 15.10
CA MET A 61 20.98 -8.39 15.33
C MET A 61 20.58 -7.37 16.43
N PRO A 62 21.54 -6.72 17.08
CA PRO A 62 21.24 -5.56 17.92
C PRO A 62 20.60 -4.44 17.10
N VAL A 63 19.72 -3.65 17.73
CA VAL A 63 19.16 -2.47 17.08
C VAL A 63 20.28 -1.54 16.62
N PRO A 64 20.30 -1.14 15.33
CA PRO A 64 21.32 -0.22 14.83
C PRO A 64 21.34 1.10 15.62
N GLY A 65 22.52 1.68 15.79
CA GLY A 65 22.67 2.95 16.49
C GLY A 65 21.99 4.12 15.77
N ASN A 66 22.78 4.92 15.07
CA ASN A 66 22.28 6.12 14.41
C ASN A 66 21.98 5.92 12.91
N THR A 67 21.04 6.70 12.42
CA THR A 67 20.68 6.80 11.01
C THR A 67 20.47 8.29 10.64
N PRO A 68 20.89 8.74 9.47
CA PRO A 68 20.51 10.06 8.98
C PRO A 68 19.03 10.08 8.61
N LEU A 69 18.35 11.19 8.83
CA LEU A 69 16.95 11.34 8.43
C LEU A 69 16.74 11.21 6.92
N GLY A 70 17.73 11.62 6.11
CA GLY A 70 17.55 11.64 4.67
C GLY A 70 16.24 12.34 4.31
N SER A 71 15.41 11.73 3.47
CA SER A 71 14.09 12.26 3.10
C SER A 71 12.98 12.01 4.13
N LEU A 72 13.25 11.33 5.26
CA LEU A 72 12.24 11.04 6.29
C LEU A 72 11.73 12.30 6.99
N TRP A 73 12.52 13.37 7.07
CA TRP A 73 12.05 14.63 7.65
C TRP A 73 10.74 15.13 7.01
N LYS A 74 10.53 14.85 5.71
CA LYS A 74 9.32 15.23 4.97
C LYS A 74 8.07 14.52 5.50
N LEU A 75 8.22 13.30 6.02
CA LEU A 75 7.13 12.56 6.66
C LEU A 75 6.59 13.30 7.87
N PHE A 76 7.46 13.78 8.74
CA PHE A 76 7.05 14.52 9.95
C PHE A 76 6.43 15.88 9.62
N VAL A 77 6.93 16.56 8.58
CA VAL A 77 6.29 17.79 8.09
C VAL A 77 4.91 17.49 7.50
N HIS A 78 4.76 16.39 6.76
CA HIS A 78 3.47 15.96 6.22
C HIS A 78 2.45 15.69 7.35
N VAL A 79 2.84 14.97 8.41
CA VAL A 79 2.01 14.74 9.60
C VAL A 79 1.53 16.05 10.20
N TYR A 80 2.44 17.00 10.41
CA TYR A 80 2.11 18.34 10.92
C TYR A 80 1.11 19.07 10.03
N LEU A 81 1.28 19.02 8.71
CA LEU A 81 0.38 19.69 7.76
C LEU A 81 -0.99 19.00 7.65
N SER A 82 -1.03 17.68 7.76
CA SER A 82 -2.29 16.92 7.65
C SER A 82 -3.20 17.12 8.86
N ALA A 83 -2.63 17.46 10.01
CA ALA A 83 -3.36 17.80 11.24
C ALA A 83 -3.83 19.26 11.30
N GLY A 84 -3.29 20.08 10.43
CA GLY A 84 -3.43 21.51 10.57
C GLY A 84 -4.67 22.06 9.88
N ALA A 85 -5.31 22.98 10.56
CA ALA A 85 -6.33 23.88 10.00
C ALA A 85 -5.77 24.83 8.90
N ARG A 86 -4.60 24.59 8.37
CA ARG A 86 -3.93 25.45 7.40
C ARG A 86 -3.96 24.80 6.02
N SER A 87 -4.77 25.35 5.12
CA SER A 87 -4.64 25.07 3.69
C SER A 87 -3.29 25.59 3.21
N VAL A 88 -2.47 24.71 2.66
CA VAL A 88 -1.19 25.07 2.03
C VAL A 88 -1.37 24.95 0.54
N ALA A 89 -1.08 26.04 -0.19
CA ALA A 89 -1.12 26.05 -1.65
C ALA A 89 -0.18 25.00 -2.24
N ASP A 90 -0.54 24.45 -3.38
CA ASP A 90 0.30 23.55 -4.15
C ASP A 90 1.62 24.22 -4.52
N TYR A 91 2.68 23.43 -4.67
CA TYR A 91 3.97 23.92 -5.16
C TYR A 91 3.94 23.89 -6.69
N ARG A 92 4.22 25.02 -7.31
CA ARG A 92 4.35 25.15 -8.76
C ARG A 92 5.82 25.00 -9.18
N CYS A 93 6.11 24.04 -10.03
CA CYS A 93 7.43 23.85 -10.62
C CYS A 93 7.69 24.91 -11.67
N THR A 94 8.84 25.58 -11.57
CA THR A 94 9.21 26.71 -12.46
C THR A 94 10.34 26.39 -13.42
N GLY A 95 11.04 25.27 -13.21
CA GLY A 95 12.29 24.94 -13.90
C GLY A 95 13.51 25.65 -13.32
N GLY A 96 13.35 26.42 -12.23
CA GLY A 96 14.44 27.19 -11.63
C GLY A 96 15.42 26.36 -10.78
N ASP A 97 15.03 25.17 -10.38
CA ASP A 97 15.87 24.20 -9.66
C ASP A 97 15.65 22.79 -10.23
N PRO A 98 16.18 22.50 -11.44
CA PRO A 98 15.91 21.24 -12.14
C PRO A 98 16.30 19.99 -11.33
N GLY A 99 17.34 20.09 -10.49
CA GLY A 99 17.81 18.98 -9.66
C GLY A 99 16.79 18.59 -8.60
N GLU A 100 16.25 19.55 -7.86
CA GLU A 100 15.24 19.32 -6.82
C GLU A 100 13.83 19.16 -7.41
N GLU A 101 13.47 19.90 -8.46
CA GLU A 101 12.18 19.83 -9.13
C GLU A 101 11.96 18.51 -9.86
N SER A 102 13.03 17.79 -10.24
CA SER A 102 12.92 16.43 -10.79
C SER A 102 12.21 15.44 -9.85
N TYR A 103 12.19 15.73 -8.55
CA TYR A 103 11.43 14.96 -7.54
C TYR A 103 10.05 15.56 -7.24
N CYS A 104 9.62 16.57 -7.95
CA CYS A 104 8.36 17.26 -7.74
C CYS A 104 7.42 17.12 -8.94
N CYS A 105 7.58 17.97 -9.92
CA CYS A 105 6.73 18.04 -11.11
C CYS A 105 7.49 18.63 -12.30
N ALA A 106 6.95 18.54 -13.51
CA ALA A 106 7.52 19.20 -14.67
C ALA A 106 7.33 20.72 -14.60
N PRO A 107 8.20 21.51 -15.26
CA PRO A 107 8.02 22.97 -15.31
C PRO A 107 6.63 23.38 -15.81
N GLY A 108 5.96 24.25 -15.05
CA GLY A 108 4.60 24.71 -15.33
C GLY A 108 3.50 23.90 -14.64
N GLU A 109 3.79 22.71 -14.14
CA GLU A 109 2.86 21.89 -13.36
C GLU A 109 2.87 22.27 -11.86
N SER A 110 1.89 21.75 -11.14
CA SER A 110 1.79 21.92 -9.69
C SER A 110 1.68 20.58 -9.00
N ILE A 111 2.16 20.50 -7.75
CA ILE A 111 2.13 19.28 -6.94
C ILE A 111 1.52 19.58 -5.57
N GLY A 112 0.54 18.76 -5.18
CA GLY A 112 -0.12 18.82 -3.88
C GLY A 112 0.65 18.09 -2.78
N ARG A 113 0.20 18.24 -1.54
CA ARG A 113 0.85 17.72 -0.33
C ARG A 113 1.14 16.22 -0.38
N ASP A 114 0.14 15.42 -0.69
CA ASP A 114 0.22 13.95 -0.59
C ASP A 114 1.07 13.38 -1.73
N GLU A 115 0.94 13.93 -2.93
CA GLU A 115 1.78 13.58 -4.07
C GLU A 115 3.23 14.01 -3.86
N ALA A 116 3.45 15.18 -3.24
CA ALA A 116 4.80 15.66 -2.88
C ALA A 116 5.49 14.71 -1.89
N LEU A 117 4.73 14.10 -0.95
CA LEU A 117 5.27 13.07 -0.07
C LEU A 117 5.66 11.82 -0.85
N ALA A 118 4.80 11.35 -1.75
CA ALA A 118 5.05 10.19 -2.60
C ALA A 118 6.30 10.38 -3.45
N LYS A 119 6.36 11.45 -4.22
CA LYS A 119 7.48 11.79 -5.10
C LYS A 119 8.74 12.25 -4.36
N SER A 120 8.63 12.52 -3.05
CA SER A 120 9.73 13.03 -2.21
C SER A 120 10.17 14.46 -2.58
N CYS A 121 9.23 15.31 -2.99
CA CYS A 121 9.47 16.70 -3.33
C CYS A 121 9.95 17.50 -2.11
N GLY A 122 11.26 17.84 -2.08
CA GLY A 122 11.85 18.64 -0.99
C GLY A 122 11.36 20.07 -0.97
N LEU A 123 11.14 20.65 -2.15
CA LEU A 123 10.72 22.04 -2.32
C LEU A 123 9.33 22.30 -1.73
N TYR A 124 8.41 21.33 -1.86
CA TYR A 124 7.09 21.44 -1.24
C TYR A 124 7.19 21.60 0.28
N PHE A 125 8.01 20.77 0.95
CA PHE A 125 8.07 20.66 2.40
C PHE A 125 9.02 21.65 3.10
N LYS A 126 9.71 22.55 2.38
CA LYS A 126 10.61 23.56 3.02
C LYS A 126 9.84 24.38 4.06
N PRO A 127 10.24 24.37 5.36
CA PRO A 127 9.52 25.08 6.42
C PRO A 127 9.31 26.57 6.13
N ARG A 128 10.31 27.21 5.51
CA ARG A 128 10.23 28.62 5.09
C ARG A 128 9.10 28.88 4.09
N ARG A 129 8.91 27.99 3.08
CA ARG A 129 7.82 28.08 2.12
C ARG A 129 6.46 27.95 2.82
N LEU A 130 6.39 27.02 3.77
CA LEU A 130 5.16 26.70 4.50
C LEU A 130 4.82 27.72 5.58
N GLY A 131 5.72 28.68 5.88
CA GLY A 131 5.56 29.64 6.96
C GLY A 131 5.44 29.00 8.34
N VAL A 132 6.10 27.85 8.55
CA VAL A 132 6.10 27.13 9.84
C VAL A 132 7.13 27.79 10.75
N SER A 133 6.71 28.29 11.93
CA SER A 133 7.61 28.78 12.96
C SER A 133 8.06 27.68 13.89
N ALA A 134 9.30 27.76 14.40
CA ALA A 134 9.83 26.79 15.36
C ALA A 134 8.98 26.68 16.64
N ALA A 135 8.41 27.81 17.12
CA ALA A 135 7.53 27.82 18.29
C ALA A 135 6.22 27.06 18.03
N ALA A 136 5.56 27.32 16.88
CA ALA A 136 4.32 26.61 16.53
C ALA A 136 4.59 25.12 16.30
N TRP A 137 5.69 24.76 15.64
CA TRP A 137 6.13 23.38 15.45
C TRP A 137 6.29 22.65 16.79
N ARG A 138 7.10 23.18 17.68
CA ARG A 138 7.36 22.61 19.01
C ARG A 138 6.08 22.44 19.81
N ALA A 139 5.25 23.51 19.89
CA ALA A 139 4.00 23.48 20.65
C ALA A 139 3.03 22.42 20.12
N TRP A 140 2.97 22.22 18.80
CA TRP A 140 2.11 21.21 18.19
C TRP A 140 2.60 19.81 18.53
N TRP A 141 3.87 19.48 18.26
CA TRP A 141 4.42 18.15 18.53
C TRP A 141 4.40 17.77 20.00
N THR A 142 4.65 18.73 20.92
CA THR A 142 4.53 18.47 22.37
C THR A 142 3.12 18.05 22.77
N ARG A 143 2.08 18.59 22.10
CA ARG A 143 0.69 18.21 22.39
C ARG A 143 0.28 16.90 21.74
N GLN A 144 0.69 16.67 20.50
CA GLN A 144 0.21 15.54 19.70
C GLN A 144 1.00 14.24 19.93
N ALA A 145 2.24 14.35 20.35
CA ALA A 145 3.12 13.23 20.63
C ALA A 145 3.83 13.44 21.97
N PRO A 146 3.13 13.26 23.10
CA PRO A 146 3.77 13.32 24.42
C PRO A 146 4.94 12.34 24.48
N GLY A 147 6.13 12.81 24.87
CA GLY A 147 7.35 12.00 24.85
C GLY A 147 8.10 11.98 23.50
N ALA A 148 7.68 12.81 22.53
CA ALA A 148 8.42 12.97 21.27
C ALA A 148 9.90 13.28 21.53
N PRO A 149 10.83 12.66 20.79
CA PRO A 149 12.26 12.88 20.97
C PRO A 149 12.65 14.33 20.67
N ALA A 150 13.66 14.83 21.36
CA ALA A 150 14.09 16.24 21.29
C ALA A 150 14.38 16.73 19.86
N TRP A 151 14.92 15.86 18.98
CA TRP A 151 15.20 16.22 17.60
C TRP A 151 13.92 16.53 16.81
N LEU A 152 12.79 15.88 17.11
CA LEU A 152 11.50 16.12 16.44
C LEU A 152 10.86 17.44 16.89
N LEU A 153 11.14 17.89 18.14
CA LEU A 153 10.66 19.15 18.66
C LEU A 153 11.43 20.36 18.12
N ASP A 154 12.56 20.14 17.48
CA ASP A 154 13.42 21.17 16.93
C ASP A 154 13.31 21.22 15.40
N LEU A 155 12.64 22.25 14.87
CA LEU A 155 12.42 22.42 13.43
C LEU A 155 13.72 22.48 12.63
N ASP A 156 14.80 23.00 13.21
CA ASP A 156 16.11 23.13 12.54
C ASP A 156 16.83 21.79 12.41
N LYS A 157 16.40 20.77 13.20
CA LYS A 157 16.89 19.40 13.08
C LYS A 157 16.18 18.60 11.99
N LEU A 158 15.14 19.11 11.35
CA LEU A 158 14.45 18.43 10.26
C LEU A 158 15.18 18.62 8.93
N GLN A 159 16.38 18.05 8.85
CA GLN A 159 17.28 18.12 7.71
C GLN A 159 17.80 16.73 7.33
N PRO A 160 18.16 16.52 6.05
CA PRO A 160 18.64 15.22 5.58
C PRO A 160 19.85 14.66 6.36
N ALA A 161 20.77 15.55 6.77
CA ALA A 161 22.00 15.19 7.46
C ALA A 161 21.85 14.98 8.98
N THR A 162 20.65 15.26 9.54
CA THR A 162 20.43 15.07 10.97
C THR A 162 20.46 13.59 11.33
N GLU A 163 21.37 13.24 12.22
CA GLU A 163 21.52 11.88 12.75
C GLU A 163 20.62 11.69 13.96
N VAL A 164 19.85 10.59 13.95
CA VAL A 164 18.95 10.17 15.04
C VAL A 164 19.16 8.69 15.33
N SER A 165 18.94 8.26 16.58
CA SER A 165 18.96 6.81 16.83
C SER A 165 17.74 6.14 16.20
N VAL A 166 17.93 4.91 15.69
CA VAL A 166 16.83 4.12 15.09
C VAL A 166 15.71 3.91 16.11
N ALA A 167 16.05 3.65 17.39
CA ALA A 167 15.06 3.54 18.45
C ALA A 167 14.24 4.82 18.62
N SER A 168 14.89 6.01 18.63
CA SER A 168 14.17 7.29 18.74
C SER A 168 13.32 7.60 17.51
N LEU A 169 13.72 7.15 16.32
CA LEU A 169 12.92 7.27 15.09
C LEU A 169 11.66 6.40 15.17
N LEU A 170 11.78 5.14 15.61
CA LEU A 170 10.62 4.27 15.81
C LEU A 170 9.69 4.82 16.90
N ALA A 171 10.24 5.34 18.01
CA ALA A 171 9.45 5.99 19.04
C ALA A 171 8.70 7.22 18.51
N ALA A 172 9.33 8.04 17.66
CA ALA A 172 8.69 9.17 17.02
C ALA A 172 7.52 8.73 16.11
N LEU A 173 7.69 7.64 15.36
CA LEU A 173 6.63 7.08 14.50
C LEU A 173 5.48 6.51 15.33
N ALA A 174 5.76 5.81 16.43
CA ALA A 174 4.76 5.23 17.33
C ALA A 174 3.95 6.30 18.06
N ALA A 175 4.59 7.41 18.43
CA ALA A 175 3.97 8.52 19.19
C ALA A 175 2.96 9.34 18.34
N ILE A 176 2.95 9.22 17.02
CA ILE A 176 1.96 9.88 16.17
C ILE A 176 0.59 9.26 16.45
N ASP A 177 -0.39 10.08 16.83
CA ASP A 177 -1.74 9.61 17.15
C ASP A 177 -2.45 8.91 15.99
N GLY A 178 -3.50 8.13 16.31
CA GLY A 178 -4.17 7.27 15.34
C GLY A 178 -4.79 8.00 14.16
N GLU A 179 -5.31 9.23 14.33
CA GLU A 179 -5.95 10.00 13.26
C GLU A 179 -4.93 10.54 12.27
N HIS A 180 -3.91 11.25 12.78
CA HIS A 180 -2.83 11.81 11.96
C HIS A 180 -2.01 10.72 11.27
N ARG A 181 -1.80 9.60 11.97
CA ARG A 181 -1.15 8.41 11.39
C ARG A 181 -1.95 7.86 10.22
N ARG A 182 -3.27 7.63 10.37
CA ARG A 182 -4.13 7.13 9.28
C ARG A 182 -4.09 8.04 8.06
N THR A 183 -4.25 9.36 8.25
CA THR A 183 -4.17 10.34 7.16
C THR A 183 -2.84 10.27 6.41
N THR A 184 -1.73 10.16 7.16
CA THR A 184 -0.40 10.06 6.53
C THR A 184 -0.17 8.70 5.89
N MET A 185 -0.65 7.61 6.49
CA MET A 185 -0.57 6.26 5.92
C MET A 185 -1.33 6.17 4.59
N ALA A 186 -2.48 6.84 4.46
CA ALA A 186 -3.22 6.93 3.19
C ALA A 186 -2.37 7.61 2.09
N ALA A 187 -1.71 8.73 2.41
CA ALA A 187 -0.80 9.38 1.47
C ALA A 187 0.42 8.50 1.12
N LEU A 188 0.94 7.73 2.08
CA LEU A 188 2.08 6.84 1.87
C LEU A 188 1.76 5.62 0.99
N GLN A 189 0.51 5.25 0.79
CA GLN A 189 0.14 4.22 -0.19
C GLN A 189 0.66 4.56 -1.59
N ARG A 190 0.64 5.84 -1.95
CA ARG A 190 1.16 6.32 -3.24
C ARG A 190 2.66 6.08 -3.43
N VAL A 191 3.45 6.00 -2.34
CA VAL A 191 4.89 5.77 -2.44
C VAL A 191 5.20 4.43 -3.09
N SER A 192 4.43 3.37 -2.77
CA SER A 192 4.61 2.04 -3.36
C SER A 192 4.25 1.98 -4.85
N LEU A 193 3.51 2.97 -5.36
CA LEU A 193 3.17 3.10 -6.77
C LEU A 193 4.29 3.79 -7.58
N GLU A 194 5.18 4.53 -6.91
CA GLU A 194 6.31 5.17 -7.56
C GLU A 194 7.33 4.13 -8.08
N PRO A 195 7.93 4.33 -9.27
CA PRO A 195 8.84 3.36 -9.87
C PRO A 195 9.95 2.88 -8.92
N ARG A 196 10.50 3.80 -8.11
CA ARG A 196 11.58 3.51 -7.14
C ARG A 196 11.18 2.62 -5.97
N ALA A 197 9.88 2.49 -5.67
CA ALA A 197 9.36 1.65 -4.59
C ALA A 197 8.49 0.50 -5.10
N ARG A 198 8.28 0.40 -6.41
CA ARG A 198 7.47 -0.62 -7.06
C ARG A 198 7.81 -2.05 -6.66
N PRO A 199 9.08 -2.44 -6.45
CA PRO A 199 9.42 -3.79 -6.00
C PRO A 199 8.79 -4.14 -4.64
N LEU A 200 8.59 -3.16 -3.73
CA LEU A 200 7.86 -3.42 -2.48
C LEU A 200 6.43 -3.88 -2.78
N LEU A 201 5.74 -3.18 -3.66
CA LEU A 201 4.39 -3.56 -4.07
C LEU A 201 4.35 -4.95 -4.72
N SER A 202 5.26 -5.21 -5.66
CA SER A 202 5.30 -6.48 -6.39
C SER A 202 5.52 -7.70 -5.48
N HIS A 203 6.36 -7.56 -4.43
CA HIS A 203 6.72 -8.65 -3.53
C HIS A 203 5.92 -8.70 -2.23
N LEU A 204 5.54 -7.54 -1.68
CA LEU A 204 4.93 -7.42 -0.35
C LEU A 204 3.47 -6.96 -0.39
N GLY A 205 2.96 -6.61 -1.56
CA GLY A 205 1.64 -6.01 -1.68
C GLY A 205 1.57 -4.60 -1.10
N ASN A 206 0.37 -4.17 -0.80
CA ASN A 206 0.13 -2.81 -0.30
C ASN A 206 0.05 -2.75 1.24
N GLY A 207 0.74 -3.67 1.94
CA GLY A 207 0.78 -3.73 3.42
C GLY A 207 1.75 -2.75 4.09
N LEU A 208 2.63 -2.11 3.31
CA LEU A 208 3.59 -1.13 3.82
C LEU A 208 3.11 0.30 3.55
N ARG A 209 3.29 1.15 4.54
CA ARG A 209 2.99 2.60 4.51
C ARG A 209 4.27 3.34 4.85
N VAL A 210 5.18 3.47 3.87
CA VAL A 210 6.55 3.89 4.15
C VAL A 210 7.00 5.04 3.25
N LYS A 211 7.86 5.89 3.81
CA LYS A 211 8.59 6.92 3.08
C LYS A 211 9.98 6.42 2.74
N THR A 212 10.36 6.46 1.49
CA THR A 212 11.71 6.14 1.03
C THR A 212 12.69 7.26 1.37
N TRP A 213 13.92 6.91 1.71
CA TRP A 213 14.99 7.87 2.01
C TRP A 213 16.33 7.40 1.47
N SER A 214 17.18 8.35 1.12
CA SER A 214 18.58 8.14 0.73
C SER A 214 19.42 9.25 1.33
N TRP A 215 20.67 8.94 1.62
CA TRP A 215 21.66 9.87 2.09
C TRP A 215 23.05 9.49 1.58
N HIS A 216 23.94 10.47 1.45
CA HIS A 216 25.35 10.28 1.13
C HIS A 216 26.19 11.29 1.89
N ASP A 217 27.37 10.88 2.31
CA ASP A 217 28.29 11.69 3.12
C ASP A 217 29.19 12.63 2.29
N GLY A 218 28.90 12.79 0.99
CA GLY A 218 29.75 13.53 0.05
C GLY A 218 31.02 12.77 -0.36
N LYS A 219 31.25 11.59 0.21
CA LYS A 219 32.33 10.64 -0.12
C LYS A 219 31.74 9.44 -0.87
N ALA A 220 32.34 8.28 -0.77
CA ALA A 220 31.86 7.10 -1.50
C ALA A 220 30.65 6.40 -0.85
N ARG A 221 30.30 6.72 0.40
CA ARG A 221 29.27 6.00 1.14
C ARG A 221 27.89 6.54 0.82
N ARG A 222 27.06 5.71 0.20
CA ARG A 222 25.64 5.96 -0.04
C ARG A 222 24.83 4.91 0.70
N ILE A 223 23.82 5.34 1.44
CA ILE A 223 22.88 4.49 2.13
C ILE A 223 21.46 4.91 1.82
N GLY A 224 20.53 3.96 1.87
CA GLY A 224 19.13 4.22 1.62
C GLY A 224 18.24 3.15 2.20
N GLY A 225 16.93 3.37 2.11
CA GLY A 225 15.93 2.47 2.62
C GLY A 225 14.56 3.13 2.72
N PHE A 226 13.82 2.72 3.73
CA PHE A 226 12.51 3.29 4.04
C PHE A 226 12.24 3.32 5.55
N ALA A 227 11.26 4.15 5.98
CA ALA A 227 10.66 4.08 7.31
C ALA A 227 9.20 4.54 7.27
N GLY A 228 8.42 4.09 8.22
CA GLY A 228 6.99 4.37 8.36
C GLY A 228 6.30 3.30 9.18
N TRP A 229 5.24 2.72 8.65
CA TRP A 229 4.41 1.75 9.36
C TRP A 229 4.06 0.54 8.49
N LEU A 230 3.80 -0.58 9.15
CA LEU A 230 3.00 -1.65 8.60
C LEU A 230 1.53 -1.22 8.54
N SER A 231 0.67 -1.99 7.88
CA SER A 231 -0.74 -1.62 7.67
C SER A 231 -1.55 -1.44 8.97
N ASP A 232 -1.15 -2.07 10.07
CA ASP A 232 -1.77 -1.93 11.40
C ASP A 232 -1.23 -0.73 12.21
N GLY A 233 -0.26 0.00 11.69
CA GLY A 233 0.39 1.11 12.37
C GLY A 233 1.64 0.74 13.16
N THR A 234 2.12 -0.50 13.10
CA THR A 234 3.40 -0.92 13.68
C THR A 234 4.56 -0.20 12.99
N PRO A 235 5.45 0.51 13.73
CA PRO A 235 6.60 1.18 13.14
C PRO A 235 7.56 0.21 12.46
N VAL A 236 8.16 0.67 11.35
CA VAL A 236 9.15 -0.09 10.59
C VAL A 236 10.24 0.84 10.04
N TRP A 237 11.47 0.35 10.01
CA TRP A 237 12.62 1.01 9.41
C TRP A 237 13.52 -0.03 8.72
N LEU A 238 14.10 0.38 7.59
CA LEU A 238 15.03 -0.45 6.81
C LEU A 238 16.18 0.40 6.27
N ARG A 239 17.40 -0.15 6.28
CA ARG A 239 18.61 0.43 5.72
C ARG A 239 19.44 -0.60 4.96
N GLY A 240 20.05 -0.15 3.86
CA GLY A 240 21.05 -0.91 3.11
C GLY A 240 22.04 0.03 2.42
N SER A 241 23.06 -0.56 1.76
CA SER A 241 24.04 0.18 0.95
C SER A 241 23.46 0.54 -0.40
N GLY A 242 23.58 1.81 -0.82
CA GLY A 242 23.05 2.32 -2.08
C GLY A 242 21.92 3.33 -1.90
N SER A 243 21.29 3.75 -3.00
CA SER A 243 20.08 4.57 -2.96
C SER A 243 18.88 3.76 -2.46
N SER A 244 17.81 4.43 -2.01
CA SER A 244 16.58 3.74 -1.62
C SER A 244 16.02 2.83 -2.72
N ALA A 245 16.10 3.26 -3.98
CA ALA A 245 15.66 2.43 -5.11
C ALA A 245 16.51 1.15 -5.25
N GLN A 246 17.83 1.26 -5.18
CA GLN A 246 18.74 0.10 -5.25
C GLN A 246 18.53 -0.86 -4.08
N VAL A 247 18.40 -0.31 -2.86
CA VAL A 247 18.17 -1.11 -1.65
C VAL A 247 16.82 -1.83 -1.73
N ILE A 248 15.77 -1.15 -2.17
CA ILE A 248 14.43 -1.73 -2.30
C ILE A 248 14.40 -2.81 -3.40
N GLU A 249 14.98 -2.54 -4.57
CA GLU A 249 15.05 -3.50 -5.67
C GLU A 249 15.69 -4.82 -5.22
N GLN A 250 16.78 -4.72 -4.46
CA GLN A 250 17.51 -5.86 -3.97
C GLN A 250 16.81 -6.58 -2.82
N ALA A 251 16.26 -5.82 -1.86
CA ALA A 251 15.74 -6.38 -0.61
C ALA A 251 14.29 -6.87 -0.70
N ALA A 252 13.46 -6.29 -1.56
CA ALA A 252 12.04 -6.60 -1.59
C ALA A 252 11.71 -8.11 -1.68
N PRO A 253 12.40 -8.92 -2.49
CA PRO A 253 12.18 -10.37 -2.51
C PRO A 253 12.51 -11.04 -1.17
N TRP A 254 13.52 -10.54 -0.45
CA TRP A 254 13.98 -11.13 0.82
C TRP A 254 13.09 -10.78 1.99
N LEU A 255 12.41 -9.62 1.92
CA LEU A 255 11.51 -9.14 2.96
C LEU A 255 10.19 -9.94 3.01
N ALA A 256 9.86 -10.66 1.95
CA ALA A 256 8.70 -11.54 1.93
C ALA A 256 8.85 -12.63 3.00
N GLY A 257 7.94 -12.65 3.98
CA GLY A 257 7.99 -13.58 5.12
C GLY A 257 8.82 -13.11 6.33
N GLN A 258 9.54 -11.98 6.24
CA GLN A 258 10.26 -11.39 7.39
C GLN A 258 9.38 -10.39 8.16
N LEU A 259 8.45 -9.75 7.48
CA LEU A 259 7.52 -8.82 8.11
C LEU A 259 6.29 -9.56 8.64
N PRO A 260 5.76 -9.19 9.82
CA PRO A 260 4.53 -9.76 10.33
C PRO A 260 3.37 -9.46 9.39
N GLN A 261 2.46 -10.42 9.25
CA GLN A 261 1.21 -10.17 8.57
C GLN A 261 0.31 -9.34 9.47
N THR A 262 0.03 -8.13 9.07
CA THR A 262 -0.80 -7.19 9.81
C THR A 262 -2.16 -7.03 9.15
N THR A 263 -3.17 -6.77 9.96
CA THR A 263 -4.54 -6.52 9.46
C THR A 263 -4.72 -5.02 9.34
N PRO A 264 -4.89 -4.47 8.12
CA PRO A 264 -5.20 -3.07 7.96
C PRO A 264 -6.56 -2.76 8.60
N PRO A 265 -6.73 -1.56 9.18
CA PRO A 265 -8.04 -1.13 9.64
C PRO A 265 -8.96 -1.03 8.43
N ASP A 266 -10.11 -1.69 8.48
CA ASP A 266 -11.09 -1.68 7.41
C ASP A 266 -12.01 -0.47 7.58
N GLU A 267 -11.64 0.66 6.97
CA GLU A 267 -12.34 1.93 7.14
C GLU A 267 -13.51 2.09 6.17
N ALA A 268 -13.42 1.51 4.97
CA ALA A 268 -14.47 1.61 3.96
C ALA A 268 -15.50 0.47 4.13
N CYS A 269 -16.79 0.82 4.20
CA CYS A 269 -17.84 -0.19 4.28
C CYS A 269 -18.46 -0.50 2.93
N VAL A 270 -18.92 -1.75 2.78
CA VAL A 270 -19.65 -2.24 1.62
C VAL A 270 -20.99 -2.80 2.10
N ARG A 271 -22.08 -2.32 1.50
CA ARG A 271 -23.42 -2.88 1.69
C ARG A 271 -23.73 -3.79 0.52
N VAL A 272 -23.92 -5.08 0.81
CA VAL A 272 -24.23 -6.10 -0.19
C VAL A 272 -25.69 -6.52 -0.05
N ARG A 273 -26.44 -6.51 -1.14
CA ARG A 273 -27.74 -7.16 -1.22
C ARG A 273 -27.54 -8.56 -1.81
N PHE A 274 -27.69 -9.57 -0.96
CA PHE A 274 -27.50 -10.97 -1.36
C PHE A 274 -28.70 -11.51 -2.11
N PHE A 275 -28.41 -12.39 -3.07
CA PHE A 275 -29.41 -13.12 -3.84
C PHE A 275 -30.39 -12.23 -4.61
N SER A 276 -29.98 -11.05 -5.06
CA SER A 276 -30.85 -10.06 -5.72
C SER A 276 -31.60 -10.60 -6.94
N ARG A 277 -31.04 -11.60 -7.65
CA ARG A 277 -31.66 -12.29 -8.80
C ARG A 277 -32.44 -13.54 -8.45
N TYR A 278 -32.32 -14.02 -7.24
CA TYR A 278 -32.92 -15.27 -6.80
C TYR A 278 -33.86 -15.00 -5.62
N PRO A 279 -35.17 -14.81 -5.89
CA PRO A 279 -36.12 -14.49 -4.83
C PRO A 279 -36.12 -15.53 -3.73
N LEU A 280 -36.00 -15.06 -2.50
CA LEU A 280 -36.14 -15.89 -1.31
C LEU A 280 -37.61 -16.17 -1.00
N ALA A 281 -37.93 -17.41 -0.67
CA ALA A 281 -39.21 -17.81 -0.14
C ALA A 281 -39.21 -17.74 1.39
N GLU A 282 -38.14 -18.24 2.02
CA GLU A 282 -38.02 -18.34 3.47
C GLU A 282 -36.53 -18.27 3.88
N VAL A 283 -36.30 -17.78 5.10
CA VAL A 283 -34.97 -17.86 5.75
C VAL A 283 -35.13 -18.48 7.11
N LEU A 284 -34.32 -19.49 7.40
CA LEU A 284 -34.28 -20.18 8.68
C LEU A 284 -32.93 -19.93 9.36
N VAL A 285 -32.93 -19.85 10.67
CA VAL A 285 -31.72 -19.88 11.52
C VAL A 285 -31.86 -21.05 12.49
N ASP A 286 -30.86 -21.93 12.48
CA ASP A 286 -30.86 -23.17 13.29
C ASP A 286 -32.17 -23.99 13.15
N GLY A 287 -32.68 -24.03 11.92
CA GLY A 287 -33.88 -24.78 11.56
C GLY A 287 -35.23 -24.11 11.91
N ARG A 288 -35.23 -22.88 12.44
CA ARG A 288 -36.43 -22.08 12.78
C ARG A 288 -36.58 -20.89 11.87
N PRO A 289 -37.83 -20.47 11.52
CA PRO A 289 -38.04 -19.25 10.76
C PRO A 289 -37.35 -18.04 11.41
N ALA A 290 -36.57 -17.33 10.62
CA ALA A 290 -35.82 -16.18 11.11
C ALA A 290 -36.73 -14.93 11.25
N ALA A 291 -36.59 -14.22 12.38
CA ALA A 291 -37.13 -12.88 12.56
C ALA A 291 -36.32 -11.86 11.77
N GLU A 292 -36.91 -10.68 11.51
CA GLU A 292 -36.15 -9.53 10.96
C GLU A 292 -35.05 -9.10 11.95
N GLY A 293 -33.90 -8.72 11.42
CA GLY A 293 -32.72 -8.34 12.20
C GLY A 293 -31.46 -9.12 11.86
N PRO A 294 -30.43 -9.08 12.72
CA PRO A 294 -29.16 -9.75 12.48
C PRO A 294 -29.32 -11.29 12.46
N LEU A 295 -28.75 -11.92 11.43
CA LEU A 295 -28.70 -13.38 11.31
C LEU A 295 -27.48 -13.92 12.06
N ARG A 296 -27.69 -14.77 13.05
CA ARG A 296 -26.61 -15.40 13.85
C ARG A 296 -26.84 -16.89 13.96
N GLY A 297 -25.85 -17.69 13.55
CA GLY A 297 -25.93 -19.14 13.57
C GLY A 297 -25.91 -19.77 12.20
N ARG A 298 -26.48 -20.96 12.07
CA ARG A 298 -26.56 -21.69 10.80
C ARG A 298 -27.81 -21.25 10.02
N VAL A 299 -27.55 -20.48 8.94
CA VAL A 299 -28.62 -19.92 8.10
C VAL A 299 -28.94 -20.88 6.95
N GLU A 300 -30.21 -21.13 6.70
CA GLU A 300 -30.74 -21.78 5.50
C GLU A 300 -31.59 -20.79 4.72
N ALA A 301 -31.09 -20.36 3.55
CA ALA A 301 -31.83 -19.57 2.60
C ALA A 301 -32.57 -20.51 1.63
N ARG A 302 -33.92 -20.45 1.62
CA ARG A 302 -34.77 -21.19 0.69
C ARG A 302 -35.27 -20.27 -0.40
N PHE A 303 -35.10 -20.70 -1.64
CA PHE A 303 -35.47 -19.93 -2.81
C PHE A 303 -36.83 -20.35 -3.37
N VAL A 304 -37.52 -19.47 -4.08
CA VAL A 304 -38.81 -19.73 -4.71
C VAL A 304 -38.74 -20.91 -5.69
N ASN A 305 -37.59 -21.20 -6.28
CA ASN A 305 -37.37 -22.36 -7.15
C ASN A 305 -37.01 -23.66 -6.42
N SER A 306 -37.35 -23.77 -5.15
CA SER A 306 -37.11 -24.92 -4.26
C SER A 306 -35.64 -25.26 -3.98
N ARG A 307 -34.69 -24.46 -4.47
CA ARG A 307 -33.28 -24.58 -4.09
C ARG A 307 -33.05 -24.05 -2.67
N ARG A 308 -32.00 -24.54 -2.04
CA ARG A 308 -31.59 -24.09 -0.70
C ARG A 308 -30.09 -23.88 -0.66
N LEU A 309 -29.65 -22.93 0.17
CA LEU A 309 -28.27 -22.66 0.47
C LEU A 309 -28.09 -22.59 1.98
N LEU A 310 -27.10 -23.33 2.49
CA LEU A 310 -26.69 -23.32 3.90
C LEU A 310 -25.39 -22.52 4.03
N PHE A 311 -25.34 -21.64 5.04
CA PHE A 311 -24.12 -20.88 5.37
C PHE A 311 -24.16 -20.48 6.85
N ALA A 312 -23.00 -20.12 7.41
CA ALA A 312 -22.91 -19.53 8.74
C ALA A 312 -22.99 -17.99 8.63
N SER A 313 -23.51 -17.34 9.68
CA SER A 313 -23.47 -15.89 9.84
C SER A 313 -23.22 -15.54 11.31
N ASN A 314 -22.36 -14.54 11.55
CA ASN A 314 -22.00 -14.03 12.88
C ASN A 314 -22.78 -12.75 13.25
N GLY A 315 -23.80 -12.40 12.43
CA GLY A 315 -24.62 -11.20 12.63
C GLY A 315 -24.24 -10.02 11.75
N GLU A 316 -23.26 -10.18 10.87
CA GLU A 316 -22.89 -9.20 9.83
C GLU A 316 -23.94 -9.12 8.70
N LEU A 317 -24.75 -10.17 8.56
CA LEU A 317 -25.90 -10.21 7.66
C LEU A 317 -27.19 -9.91 8.43
N GLY A 318 -28.09 -9.16 7.81
CA GLY A 318 -29.42 -8.84 8.33
C GLY A 318 -30.53 -9.31 7.40
N LEU A 319 -31.63 -9.78 8.00
CA LEU A 319 -32.86 -10.09 7.32
C LEU A 319 -33.84 -8.93 7.44
N SER A 320 -34.41 -8.52 6.33
CA SER A 320 -35.55 -7.58 6.26
C SER A 320 -36.59 -8.12 5.29
N ARG A 321 -37.75 -7.42 5.19
CA ARG A 321 -38.79 -7.75 4.20
C ARG A 321 -39.02 -6.57 3.27
N SER A 322 -39.12 -6.86 1.99
CA SER A 322 -39.46 -5.89 0.96
C SER A 322 -40.58 -6.46 0.08
N GLY A 323 -41.72 -5.80 0.00
CA GLY A 323 -42.88 -6.31 -0.70
C GLY A 323 -43.35 -7.69 -0.15
N GLY A 324 -43.23 -7.94 1.16
CA GLY A 324 -43.58 -9.20 1.83
C GLY A 324 -42.54 -10.30 1.66
N ARG A 325 -41.48 -10.14 0.87
CA ARG A 325 -40.44 -11.16 0.62
C ARG A 325 -39.22 -10.94 1.50
N PRO A 326 -38.56 -12.02 1.94
CA PRO A 326 -37.30 -11.89 2.65
C PRO A 326 -36.18 -11.29 1.76
N VAL A 327 -35.39 -10.40 2.34
CA VAL A 327 -34.20 -9.80 1.71
C VAL A 327 -33.06 -9.90 2.71
N ILE A 328 -31.94 -10.48 2.28
CA ILE A 328 -30.71 -10.55 3.08
C ILE A 328 -29.77 -9.44 2.61
N THR A 329 -29.35 -8.59 3.54
CA THR A 329 -28.32 -7.57 3.31
C THR A 329 -27.16 -7.78 4.28
N GLY A 330 -25.94 -7.45 3.83
CA GLY A 330 -24.75 -7.45 4.69
C GLY A 330 -24.11 -6.09 4.71
N ARG A 331 -23.50 -5.72 5.85
CA ARG A 331 -22.60 -4.57 5.95
C ARG A 331 -21.25 -5.09 6.43
N VAL A 332 -20.28 -5.05 5.53
CA VAL A 332 -18.95 -5.62 5.75
C VAL A 332 -17.88 -4.60 5.40
N GLY A 333 -16.65 -4.80 5.87
CA GLY A 333 -15.52 -4.01 5.43
C GLY A 333 -15.11 -4.33 4.00
N LEU A 334 -14.35 -3.43 3.37
CA LEU A 334 -13.96 -3.57 1.97
C LEU A 334 -13.06 -4.79 1.74
N ASN A 335 -12.11 -5.06 2.64
CA ASN A 335 -11.27 -6.26 2.54
C ASN A 335 -12.06 -7.55 2.79
N ASP A 336 -13.02 -7.52 3.73
CA ASP A 336 -13.95 -8.63 3.95
C ASP A 336 -14.80 -8.89 2.69
N TYR A 337 -15.31 -7.83 2.05
CA TYR A 337 -16.04 -7.95 0.78
C TYR A 337 -15.19 -8.60 -0.32
N VAL A 338 -13.96 -8.10 -0.54
CA VAL A 338 -13.07 -8.65 -1.56
C VAL A 338 -12.74 -10.12 -1.27
N ALA A 339 -12.52 -10.47 0.00
CA ALA A 339 -12.29 -11.85 0.42
C ALA A 339 -13.48 -12.78 0.13
N ARG A 340 -14.72 -12.29 0.34
CA ARG A 340 -15.96 -13.02 0.01
C ARG A 340 -16.14 -13.18 -1.50
N VAL A 341 -15.70 -12.22 -2.31
CA VAL A 341 -15.69 -12.35 -3.77
C VAL A 341 -14.69 -13.42 -4.18
N ILE A 342 -13.44 -13.36 -3.70
CA ILE A 342 -12.41 -14.38 -3.98
C ILE A 342 -12.92 -15.78 -3.60
N GLN A 343 -13.45 -15.93 -2.39
CA GLN A 343 -14.00 -17.21 -1.91
C GLN A 343 -15.10 -17.76 -2.81
N ARG A 344 -15.93 -16.90 -3.37
CA ARG A 344 -17.07 -17.32 -4.20
C ARG A 344 -16.68 -17.57 -5.65
N GLU A 345 -15.72 -16.84 -6.17
CA GLU A 345 -15.36 -16.86 -7.60
C GLU A 345 -14.19 -17.82 -7.89
N ALA A 346 -13.23 -17.99 -6.96
CA ALA A 346 -11.97 -18.62 -7.30
C ALA A 346 -11.32 -19.43 -6.16
N GLY A 347 -11.18 -18.83 -4.99
CA GLY A 347 -10.32 -19.30 -3.90
C GLY A 347 -8.99 -18.55 -3.82
N ALA A 348 -8.20 -18.87 -2.79
CA ALA A 348 -6.93 -18.21 -2.50
C ALA A 348 -5.73 -18.78 -3.28
N GLU A 349 -5.91 -19.85 -4.03
CA GLU A 349 -4.84 -20.53 -4.76
C GLU A 349 -5.05 -20.57 -6.28
N PRO A 350 -4.01 -20.41 -7.08
CA PRO A 350 -2.64 -20.07 -6.68
C PRO A 350 -2.52 -18.59 -6.26
N PRO A 351 -1.58 -18.26 -5.33
CA PRO A 351 -1.55 -16.91 -4.71
C PRO A 351 -1.41 -15.76 -5.70
N ALA A 352 -0.63 -15.91 -6.78
CA ALA A 352 -0.45 -14.87 -7.77
C ALA A 352 -1.76 -14.56 -8.52
N ALA A 353 -2.51 -15.60 -8.92
CA ALA A 353 -3.80 -15.44 -9.58
C ALA A 353 -4.85 -14.83 -8.61
N ALA A 354 -4.89 -15.30 -7.35
CA ALA A 354 -5.80 -14.79 -6.34
C ALA A 354 -5.55 -13.32 -6.00
N ARG A 355 -4.28 -12.89 -5.90
CA ARG A 355 -3.89 -11.48 -5.71
C ARG A 355 -4.31 -10.61 -6.91
N ALA A 356 -4.12 -11.10 -8.13
CA ALA A 356 -4.59 -10.42 -9.33
C ALA A 356 -6.12 -10.25 -9.32
N LEU A 357 -6.87 -11.30 -8.98
CA LEU A 357 -8.32 -11.24 -8.84
C LEU A 357 -8.77 -10.28 -7.74
N ALA A 358 -8.06 -10.22 -6.60
CA ALA A 358 -8.37 -9.29 -5.52
C ALA A 358 -8.31 -7.83 -5.96
N VAL A 359 -7.26 -7.46 -6.70
CA VAL A 359 -7.13 -6.11 -7.27
C VAL A 359 -8.24 -5.83 -8.29
N ALA A 360 -8.52 -6.79 -9.19
CA ALA A 360 -9.59 -6.64 -10.19
C ALA A 360 -10.97 -6.50 -9.51
N ALA A 361 -11.27 -7.31 -8.51
CA ALA A 361 -12.53 -7.27 -7.77
C ALA A 361 -12.72 -5.94 -7.01
N ARG A 362 -11.66 -5.44 -6.35
CA ARG A 362 -11.70 -4.13 -5.69
C ARG A 362 -11.88 -3.01 -6.70
N THR A 363 -11.18 -3.06 -7.83
CA THR A 363 -11.33 -2.08 -8.91
C THR A 363 -12.77 -2.04 -9.42
N TYR A 364 -13.36 -3.21 -9.66
CA TYR A 364 -14.75 -3.32 -10.11
C TYR A 364 -15.71 -2.70 -9.09
N LEU A 365 -15.57 -3.03 -7.80
CA LEU A 365 -16.40 -2.46 -6.74
C LEU A 365 -16.33 -0.94 -6.75
N VAL A 366 -15.12 -0.38 -6.66
CA VAL A 366 -14.90 1.08 -6.58
C VAL A 366 -15.45 1.82 -7.80
N ARG A 367 -15.46 1.17 -8.98
CA ARG A 367 -15.92 1.77 -10.23
C ARG A 367 -17.42 1.59 -10.52
N HIS A 368 -18.05 0.55 -9.96
CA HIS A 368 -19.42 0.14 -10.32
C HIS A 368 -20.42 0.23 -9.19
N ALA A 369 -19.98 0.16 -7.94
CA ALA A 369 -20.90 0.23 -6.81
C ALA A 369 -21.59 1.59 -6.72
N GLY A 370 -22.84 1.57 -6.34
CA GLY A 370 -23.52 2.77 -5.86
C GLY A 370 -22.93 3.26 -4.54
N HIS A 371 -23.27 4.47 -4.13
CA HIS A 371 -22.86 5.04 -2.85
C HIS A 371 -24.09 5.45 -2.05
N GLY A 372 -24.20 4.99 -0.82
CA GLY A 372 -25.29 5.32 0.08
C GLY A 372 -24.88 5.21 1.55
N GLY A 373 -25.18 6.22 2.35
CA GLY A 373 -24.87 6.22 3.79
C GLY A 373 -23.39 6.00 4.12
N GLY A 374 -22.47 6.52 3.29
CA GLY A 374 -21.02 6.36 3.48
C GLY A 374 -20.46 4.98 3.12
N CYS A 375 -21.26 4.10 2.52
CA CYS A 375 -20.83 2.77 2.06
C CYS A 375 -20.91 2.67 0.53
N TYR A 376 -20.10 1.78 -0.04
CA TYR A 376 -20.34 1.23 -1.37
C TYR A 376 -21.59 0.34 -1.34
N GLU A 377 -22.43 0.40 -2.37
CA GLU A 377 -23.65 -0.42 -2.47
C GLU A 377 -23.61 -1.29 -3.73
N ILE A 378 -23.71 -2.61 -3.55
CA ILE A 378 -23.61 -3.56 -4.64
C ILE A 378 -24.53 -4.77 -4.42
N ASP A 379 -25.00 -5.36 -5.53
CA ASP A 379 -25.73 -6.61 -5.53
C ASP A 379 -24.82 -7.83 -5.70
N ASP A 380 -25.10 -8.93 -4.99
CA ASP A 380 -24.58 -10.26 -5.30
C ASP A 380 -25.26 -10.76 -6.57
N ASP A 381 -24.62 -10.50 -7.71
CA ASP A 381 -25.14 -10.85 -9.04
C ASP A 381 -24.02 -11.36 -9.95
N SER A 382 -24.29 -12.46 -10.68
CA SER A 382 -23.34 -13.01 -11.66
C SER A 382 -23.02 -12.06 -12.84
N ARG A 383 -23.75 -10.96 -13.04
CA ARG A 383 -23.45 -9.89 -13.99
C ARG A 383 -22.53 -8.82 -13.42
N ALA A 384 -22.42 -8.78 -12.09
CA ALA A 384 -21.54 -7.88 -11.34
C ALA A 384 -20.43 -8.71 -10.68
N GLN A 385 -20.63 -9.04 -9.42
CA GLN A 385 -19.71 -9.87 -8.63
C GLN A 385 -20.51 -10.84 -7.77
N ARG A 386 -20.08 -12.10 -7.72
CA ARG A 386 -20.66 -13.10 -6.83
C ARG A 386 -19.97 -12.98 -5.47
N VAL A 387 -20.75 -12.87 -4.43
CA VAL A 387 -20.28 -12.63 -3.06
C VAL A 387 -20.68 -13.80 -2.16
N SER A 388 -19.74 -14.37 -1.42
CA SER A 388 -20.08 -15.40 -0.43
C SER A 388 -20.90 -14.81 0.72
N PRO A 389 -22.06 -15.38 1.06
CA PRO A 389 -22.79 -14.95 2.25
C PRO A 389 -22.11 -15.44 3.54
N ALA A 390 -21.30 -16.50 3.47
CA ALA A 390 -20.53 -16.97 4.62
C ALA A 390 -19.34 -16.03 4.91
N PRO A 391 -18.89 -15.92 6.17
CA PRO A 391 -17.65 -15.26 6.51
C PRO A 391 -16.49 -15.78 5.65
N PRO A 392 -15.51 -14.94 5.27
CA PRO A 392 -14.40 -15.39 4.45
C PRO A 392 -13.45 -16.29 5.25
N GLU A 393 -12.90 -17.28 4.57
CA GLU A 393 -11.80 -18.08 5.10
C GLU A 393 -10.55 -17.21 5.26
N SER A 394 -9.73 -17.56 6.27
CA SER A 394 -8.52 -16.79 6.59
C SER A 394 -7.57 -16.61 5.39
N ALA A 395 -7.47 -17.62 4.52
CA ALA A 395 -6.62 -17.54 3.33
C ALA A 395 -7.12 -16.45 2.35
N ASN A 396 -8.43 -16.40 2.09
CA ASN A 396 -9.04 -15.39 1.22
C ASN A 396 -8.92 -13.99 1.82
N LEU A 397 -9.10 -13.87 3.15
CA LEU A 397 -8.94 -12.60 3.84
C LEU A 397 -7.50 -12.08 3.75
N ARG A 398 -6.48 -12.93 3.93
CA ARG A 398 -5.08 -12.54 3.75
C ARG A 398 -4.78 -12.04 2.34
N VAL A 399 -5.34 -12.66 1.30
CA VAL A 399 -5.19 -12.19 -0.09
C VAL A 399 -5.81 -10.80 -0.28
N ALA A 400 -7.00 -10.56 0.27
CA ALA A 400 -7.67 -9.27 0.20
C ALA A 400 -6.89 -8.18 0.94
N GLN A 401 -6.41 -8.45 2.16
CA GLN A 401 -5.60 -7.54 2.97
C GLN A 401 -4.25 -7.23 2.31
N TRP A 402 -3.63 -8.22 1.66
CA TRP A 402 -2.38 -8.04 0.92
C TRP A 402 -2.51 -6.99 -0.19
N SER A 403 -3.68 -6.88 -0.82
CA SER A 403 -3.98 -5.91 -1.86
C SER A 403 -4.73 -4.66 -1.35
N ASP A 404 -4.72 -4.40 -0.04
CA ASP A 404 -5.48 -3.33 0.60
C ASP A 404 -5.36 -1.99 -0.11
N GLY A 405 -6.49 -1.36 -0.43
CA GLY A 405 -6.57 -0.07 -1.12
C GLY A 405 -6.07 -0.06 -2.57
N LEU A 406 -5.53 -1.15 -3.12
CA LEU A 406 -4.96 -1.19 -4.47
C LEU A 406 -6.03 -1.40 -5.52
N VAL A 407 -6.09 -0.51 -6.51
CA VAL A 407 -6.99 -0.59 -7.67
C VAL A 407 -6.24 -0.33 -8.97
N LEU A 408 -6.83 -0.71 -10.10
CA LEU A 408 -6.33 -0.38 -11.43
C LEU A 408 -6.86 0.99 -11.86
N SER A 409 -6.02 1.79 -12.50
CA SER A 409 -6.41 3.06 -13.12
C SER A 409 -6.78 2.86 -14.60
N GLY A 410 -7.74 3.65 -15.08
CA GLY A 410 -8.13 3.66 -16.50
C GLY A 410 -8.96 2.45 -16.98
N VAL A 411 -9.29 1.50 -16.09
CA VAL A 411 -10.06 0.30 -16.42
C VAL A 411 -11.12 -0.01 -15.37
N VAL A 412 -12.07 -0.88 -15.71
CA VAL A 412 -13.21 -1.22 -14.86
C VAL A 412 -12.92 -2.41 -13.91
N GLY A 413 -11.88 -3.19 -14.15
CA GLY A 413 -11.56 -4.36 -13.35
C GLY A 413 -12.49 -5.58 -13.60
N ARG A 414 -13.02 -5.74 -14.82
CA ARG A 414 -13.86 -6.89 -15.17
C ARG A 414 -13.08 -8.19 -15.13
N TYR A 415 -13.73 -9.26 -14.71
CA TYR A 415 -13.16 -10.61 -14.73
C TYR A 415 -14.21 -11.67 -15.10
N HIS A 416 -13.76 -12.85 -15.49
CA HIS A 416 -14.59 -14.00 -15.82
C HIS A 416 -13.84 -15.30 -15.56
N GLN A 417 -14.55 -16.40 -15.33
CA GLN A 417 -13.92 -17.70 -15.08
C GLN A 417 -13.07 -18.20 -16.26
N THR A 418 -13.64 -18.16 -17.45
CA THR A 418 -13.03 -18.78 -18.65
C THR A 418 -12.88 -17.81 -19.82
N ARG A 419 -13.77 -16.82 -19.95
CA ARG A 419 -13.77 -15.91 -21.09
C ARG A 419 -12.60 -14.94 -21.01
N SER A 420 -11.76 -14.96 -22.03
CA SER A 420 -10.79 -13.92 -22.29
C SER A 420 -11.41 -12.85 -23.21
N ALA A 421 -11.29 -11.59 -22.83
CA ALA A 421 -11.69 -10.43 -23.61
C ALA A 421 -10.72 -9.28 -23.29
N PRO A 422 -10.59 -8.28 -24.20
CA PRO A 422 -9.79 -7.09 -23.89
C PRO A 422 -10.21 -6.44 -22.57
N GLN A 423 -9.24 -6.04 -21.74
CA GLN A 423 -9.45 -5.43 -20.42
C GLN A 423 -10.33 -6.27 -19.49
N GLN A 424 -10.13 -7.58 -19.50
CA GLN A 424 -10.81 -8.53 -18.63
C GLN A 424 -9.87 -9.62 -18.15
N LEU A 425 -9.84 -9.89 -16.86
CA LEU A 425 -9.10 -11.01 -16.28
C LEU A 425 -9.87 -12.31 -16.49
N ALA A 426 -9.27 -13.27 -17.19
CA ALA A 426 -9.76 -14.64 -17.24
C ALA A 426 -9.10 -15.45 -16.13
N TRP A 427 -9.89 -15.99 -15.19
CA TRP A 427 -9.34 -16.74 -14.04
C TRP A 427 -8.47 -17.92 -14.48
N GLN A 428 -8.92 -18.73 -15.43
CA GLN A 428 -8.14 -19.87 -15.92
C GLN A 428 -6.81 -19.44 -16.54
N ALA A 429 -6.78 -18.32 -17.27
CA ALA A 429 -5.54 -17.76 -17.80
C ALA A 429 -4.62 -17.24 -16.70
N ALA A 430 -5.19 -16.65 -15.65
CA ALA A 430 -4.42 -16.20 -14.48
C ALA A 430 -3.78 -17.38 -13.74
N VAL A 431 -4.52 -18.49 -13.56
CA VAL A 431 -4.01 -19.72 -12.95
C VAL A 431 -2.89 -20.32 -13.81
N ALA A 432 -3.08 -20.41 -15.13
CA ALA A 432 -2.03 -20.89 -16.05
C ALA A 432 -0.77 -20.02 -15.98
N GLY A 433 -0.92 -18.70 -16.03
CA GLY A 433 0.21 -17.78 -15.90
C GLY A 433 0.93 -17.93 -14.54
N ALA A 434 0.20 -18.10 -13.45
CA ALA A 434 0.80 -18.36 -12.14
C ALA A 434 1.58 -19.68 -12.09
N ALA A 435 1.09 -20.73 -12.75
CA ALA A 435 1.79 -22.00 -12.87
C ALA A 435 3.08 -21.89 -13.72
N GLU A 436 3.14 -20.95 -14.65
CA GLU A 436 4.34 -20.57 -15.42
C GLU A 436 5.29 -19.66 -14.64
N GLY A 437 4.98 -19.31 -13.40
CA GLY A 437 5.80 -18.44 -12.54
C GLY A 437 5.50 -16.94 -12.68
N ALA A 438 4.45 -16.54 -13.40
CA ALA A 438 4.09 -15.14 -13.51
C ALA A 438 3.63 -14.58 -12.16
N ARG A 439 4.11 -13.38 -11.83
CA ARG A 439 3.64 -12.64 -10.66
C ARG A 439 2.25 -12.05 -10.91
N TRP A 440 1.59 -11.65 -9.84
CA TRP A 440 0.23 -11.09 -9.88
C TRP A 440 0.14 -9.80 -10.71
N ASP A 441 1.17 -8.94 -10.68
CA ASP A 441 1.24 -7.70 -11.44
C ASP A 441 1.45 -7.96 -12.95
N GLU A 442 2.22 -8.99 -13.31
CA GLU A 442 2.38 -9.46 -14.69
C GLU A 442 1.08 -10.09 -15.23
N ILE A 443 0.34 -10.82 -14.37
CA ILE A 443 -0.99 -11.35 -14.75
C ILE A 443 -1.96 -10.21 -15.03
N LEU A 444 -1.97 -9.14 -14.21
CA LEU A 444 -2.81 -7.97 -14.44
C LEU A 444 -2.38 -7.19 -15.69
N GLU A 445 -1.09 -7.03 -15.94
CA GLU A 445 -0.59 -6.39 -17.15
C GLU A 445 -1.03 -7.11 -18.42
N ARG A 446 -0.97 -8.45 -18.43
CA ARG A 446 -1.48 -9.28 -19.56
C ARG A 446 -2.99 -9.12 -19.76
N ALA A 447 -3.77 -8.98 -18.66
CA ALA A 447 -5.22 -8.90 -18.71
C ALA A 447 -5.74 -7.48 -19.06
N TYR A 448 -5.04 -6.44 -18.60
CA TYR A 448 -5.50 -5.05 -18.68
C TYR A 448 -4.47 -4.13 -19.34
N GLY A 449 -3.68 -4.60 -20.25
CA GLY A 449 -2.53 -3.91 -20.85
C GLY A 449 -2.68 -2.40 -20.97
N GLY A 450 -1.69 -1.68 -20.46
CA GLY A 450 -1.69 -0.22 -20.37
C GLY A 450 -2.44 0.36 -19.16
N ALA A 451 -3.04 -0.45 -18.29
CA ALA A 451 -3.59 0.03 -17.02
C ALA A 451 -2.47 0.29 -16.01
N GLY A 452 -2.55 1.42 -15.31
CA GLY A 452 -1.70 1.70 -14.16
C GLY A 452 -2.30 1.15 -12.86
N PHE A 453 -1.58 1.34 -11.74
CA PHE A 453 -2.13 1.14 -10.42
C PHE A 453 -2.45 2.49 -9.76
N SER A 454 -3.47 2.50 -8.93
CA SER A 454 -3.92 3.65 -8.15
C SER A 454 -4.39 3.19 -6.78
N VAL A 455 -4.69 4.13 -5.90
CA VAL A 455 -5.28 3.87 -4.58
C VAL A 455 -6.79 4.07 -4.65
N ALA A 456 -7.55 3.20 -3.98
CA ALA A 456 -9.00 3.33 -3.87
C ALA A 456 -9.38 4.70 -3.28
N GLY A 457 -10.37 5.37 -3.87
CA GLY A 457 -10.76 6.74 -3.52
C GLY A 457 -10.05 7.83 -4.33
N GLU A 458 -8.95 7.52 -5.01
CA GLU A 458 -8.26 8.44 -5.92
C GLU A 458 -8.61 8.18 -7.39
N ALA A 459 -9.16 7.00 -7.66
CA ALA A 459 -9.52 6.56 -9.00
C ALA A 459 -10.52 7.51 -9.70
N ASP A 460 -11.28 8.29 -8.91
CA ASP A 460 -12.21 9.28 -9.42
C ASP A 460 -11.57 10.66 -9.67
N ALA A 461 -10.45 10.96 -9.00
CA ALA A 461 -9.71 12.22 -9.23
C ALA A 461 -8.86 12.19 -10.51
N GLY A 462 -8.50 11.00 -11.00
CA GLY A 462 -7.70 10.83 -12.23
C GLY A 462 -8.47 11.01 -13.53
N GLU A 463 -9.82 11.14 -13.50
CA GLU A 463 -10.63 11.41 -14.68
C GLU A 463 -10.75 12.90 -14.98
N CYS A 464 -10.49 13.78 -14.02
CA CYS A 464 -10.42 15.21 -14.21
C CYS A 464 -8.96 15.63 -14.47
N GLN A 465 -8.41 15.27 -15.62
CA GLN A 465 -7.11 15.81 -16.05
C GLN A 465 -7.24 17.31 -16.41
N PRO A 466 -6.21 18.14 -16.12
CA PRO A 466 -6.22 19.55 -16.53
C PRO A 466 -6.49 19.68 -18.02
N LEU A 467 -7.24 20.71 -18.42
CA LEU A 467 -7.67 20.95 -19.81
C LEU A 467 -6.54 20.85 -20.86
N ALA A 468 -5.30 21.20 -20.51
CA ALA A 468 -4.16 21.10 -21.41
C ALA A 468 -3.79 19.65 -21.81
N SER A 469 -3.95 18.68 -20.91
CA SER A 469 -3.78 17.26 -21.24
C SER A 469 -5.04 16.66 -21.86
N ALA A 470 -6.22 17.23 -21.58
CA ALA A 470 -7.47 16.89 -22.26
C ALA A 470 -7.48 17.34 -23.71
N GLU A 471 -6.90 18.50 -24.04
CA GLU A 471 -6.77 18.97 -25.43
C GLU A 471 -5.85 18.04 -26.26
N ASN A 472 -4.73 17.59 -25.74
CA ASN A 472 -3.86 16.62 -26.39
C ASN A 472 -4.53 15.24 -26.53
N TRP A 473 -5.29 14.81 -25.52
CA TRP A 473 -6.05 13.58 -25.56
C TRP A 473 -7.24 13.67 -26.54
N LEU A 474 -7.94 14.80 -26.57
CA LEU A 474 -9.01 15.08 -27.54
C LEU A 474 -8.46 15.21 -28.97
N ALA A 475 -7.31 15.86 -29.16
CA ALA A 475 -6.66 15.97 -30.47
C ALA A 475 -6.24 14.60 -31.02
N GLY A 476 -5.69 13.72 -30.19
CA GLY A 476 -5.34 12.34 -30.57
C GLY A 476 -6.56 11.47 -30.88
N ARG A 477 -7.68 11.65 -30.18
CA ARG A 477 -8.93 10.93 -30.41
C ARG A 477 -9.82 11.57 -31.50
N GLN A 478 -9.86 12.89 -31.62
CA GLN A 478 -10.63 13.57 -32.68
C GLN A 478 -10.18 13.14 -34.09
N ALA A 479 -8.88 12.86 -34.30
CA ALA A 479 -8.41 12.29 -35.55
C ALA A 479 -8.98 10.90 -35.85
N GLY A 480 -9.26 10.10 -34.82
CA GLY A 480 -9.91 8.78 -34.95
C GLY A 480 -11.43 8.85 -35.04
N TRP A 481 -12.07 9.81 -34.36
CA TRP A 481 -13.53 9.95 -34.29
C TRP A 481 -14.09 10.70 -35.50
N LYS A 482 -13.43 11.76 -35.99
CA LYS A 482 -13.82 12.45 -37.23
C LYS A 482 -13.86 11.51 -38.45
N ARG A 483 -13.04 10.46 -38.44
CA ARG A 483 -13.08 9.42 -39.50
C ARG A 483 -14.25 8.43 -39.34
N ARG A 484 -14.83 8.24 -38.18
CA ARG A 484 -15.95 7.29 -37.95
C ARG A 484 -17.32 7.97 -37.92
N LEU A 485 -17.40 9.28 -37.70
CA LEU A 485 -18.65 10.03 -37.56
C LEU A 485 -18.95 10.94 -38.76
N ALA A 486 -18.06 10.98 -39.77
CA ALA A 486 -18.33 11.66 -41.03
C ALA A 486 -19.46 10.94 -41.78
N GLY A 487 -20.69 11.35 -41.51
CA GLY A 487 -21.88 10.78 -42.11
C GLY A 487 -23.10 10.58 -41.19
N ILE A 488 -23.03 10.93 -39.92
CA ILE A 488 -24.20 10.88 -39.04
C ILE A 488 -24.73 12.29 -38.81
N PRO A 489 -25.93 12.67 -39.37
CA PRO A 489 -26.54 13.97 -39.14
C PRO A 489 -27.04 14.09 -37.69
N GLY A 490 -26.71 15.18 -37.03
CA GLY A 490 -27.30 15.57 -35.73
C GLY A 490 -26.43 15.37 -34.49
N PHE A 491 -25.11 15.18 -34.64
CA PHE A 491 -24.21 15.01 -33.49
C PHE A 491 -23.52 16.32 -33.07
N ASP A 492 -24.34 17.34 -32.73
CA ASP A 492 -23.89 18.58 -32.06
C ASP A 492 -24.24 18.62 -30.57
N ALA A 493 -24.53 17.48 -29.97
CA ALA A 493 -24.78 17.41 -28.53
C ALA A 493 -23.46 17.48 -27.72
N PRO A 494 -23.36 18.36 -26.71
CA PRO A 494 -22.20 18.41 -25.85
C PRO A 494 -22.00 17.05 -25.15
N VAL A 495 -20.78 16.51 -25.20
CA VAL A 495 -20.43 15.27 -24.50
C VAL A 495 -20.66 15.52 -22.99
N PRO A 496 -21.50 14.74 -22.32
CA PRO A 496 -21.72 14.93 -20.90
C PRO A 496 -20.40 14.68 -20.14
N LEU A 497 -19.99 15.65 -19.32
CA LEU A 497 -18.84 15.50 -18.44
C LEU A 497 -19.13 14.42 -17.39
N PRO A 498 -18.11 13.66 -16.97
CA PRO A 498 -18.26 12.70 -15.87
C PRO A 498 -18.81 13.39 -14.61
N ARG A 499 -19.67 12.70 -13.86
CA ARG A 499 -20.25 13.24 -12.62
C ARG A 499 -19.15 13.62 -11.64
N GLY A 500 -19.06 14.87 -11.25
CA GLY A 500 -18.08 15.43 -10.30
C GLY A 500 -17.11 16.44 -10.90
N CYS A 501 -16.98 16.54 -12.23
CA CYS A 501 -16.16 17.55 -12.88
C CYS A 501 -16.94 18.85 -13.06
N ARG A 502 -16.47 19.96 -12.49
CA ARG A 502 -16.94 21.33 -12.79
C ARG A 502 -15.96 21.99 -13.74
N LEU A 503 -16.48 22.59 -14.80
CA LEU A 503 -15.73 23.56 -15.59
C LEU A 503 -15.70 24.87 -14.79
N GLU A 504 -14.57 25.22 -14.21
CA GLU A 504 -14.34 26.57 -13.74
C GLU A 504 -13.95 27.42 -14.96
N HIS A 505 -14.84 28.33 -15.36
CA HIS A 505 -14.46 29.38 -16.29
C HIS A 505 -13.50 30.33 -15.55
N GLY A 506 -12.21 30.23 -15.83
CA GLY A 506 -11.28 31.30 -15.54
C GLY A 506 -11.61 32.52 -16.43
N ASN A 507 -11.91 33.64 -15.77
CA ASN A 507 -11.88 34.96 -16.41
C ASN A 507 -10.44 35.36 -16.77
#